data_a600c1e09789af5365fd6f35233d2b60
#
_entry.id   a600c1e09789af5365fd6f35233d2b60
#
_cell.length_a   1.000
_cell.length_b   1.000
_cell.length_c   1.000
_cell.angle_alpha   90.00
_cell.angle_beta   90.00
_cell.angle_gamma   90.00
#
_symmetry.space_group_name_H-M   'P 1'
#
loop_
_entity.id
_entity.type
_entity.pdbx_description
1 polymer ?
#
loop_
_entity_poly.entity_id
_entity_poly.type
_entity_poly.pdbx_seq_one_letter_code
_entity_poly.pdbx_strand_id
1 'polypeptide(L)'
;SALQEDYPLPEHPFLGRATVTVLDIMARPGALTPIVPDRCAAIVDRRFLPDEDEAGLLAGFRELFARIQEKHPRFKAEVESLKWFPAMWTPPEEPIVRAMFQARERVLGTAGSPGAWYFGVDGTFINQAGIPTVGLGPGNEYLAHTPNDVTPVQEIQDAARIYLALIEQLCG
;
A
#
# COMPACT_ATOMS: atom_id res chain seq x y z
N SER A 1 -3.90 -18.04 9.13
CA SER A 1 -3.11 -17.97 10.37
C SER A 1 -3.94 -17.23 11.42
N ALA A 2 -3.71 -17.52 12.71
CA ALA A 2 -4.43 -16.84 13.79
C ALA A 2 -4.37 -15.31 13.71
N LEU A 3 -3.28 -14.76 13.16
CA LEU A 3 -3.13 -13.32 12.93
C LEU A 3 -4.17 -12.76 11.96
N GLN A 4 -4.53 -13.50 10.92
CA GLN A 4 -5.54 -13.05 9.94
C GLN A 4 -6.98 -13.25 10.44
N GLU A 5 -7.19 -14.17 11.36
CA GLU A 5 -8.51 -14.48 11.94
C GLU A 5 -8.83 -13.55 13.12
N ASP A 6 -7.83 -13.22 13.94
CA ASP A 6 -7.99 -12.46 15.18
C ASP A 6 -7.67 -10.96 15.06
N TYR A 7 -7.00 -10.53 13.98
CA TYR A 7 -6.69 -9.11 13.75
C TYR A 7 -7.70 -8.50 12.78
N PRO A 8 -8.46 -7.47 13.19
CA PRO A 8 -9.47 -6.86 12.33
C PRO A 8 -8.81 -6.19 11.12
N LEU A 9 -9.29 -6.55 9.93
CA LEU A 9 -8.84 -5.99 8.66
C LEU A 9 -10.03 -5.26 8.02
N PRO A 10 -10.05 -3.92 8.06
CA PRO A 10 -11.10 -3.13 7.44
C PRO A 10 -11.10 -3.28 5.91
N GLU A 11 -12.23 -2.93 5.31
CA GLU A 11 -12.43 -3.00 3.88
C GLU A 11 -12.95 -1.65 3.37
N HIS A 12 -12.36 -1.17 2.27
CA HIS A 12 -12.79 0.04 1.57
C HIS A 12 -13.50 -0.35 0.27
N PRO A 13 -14.65 0.28 -0.08
CA PRO A 13 -15.45 -0.11 -1.24
C PRO A 13 -14.69 -0.12 -2.57
N PHE A 14 -13.69 0.74 -2.71
CA PHE A 14 -12.88 0.88 -3.93
C PHE A 14 -11.49 0.24 -3.79
N LEU A 15 -10.82 0.44 -2.65
CA LEU A 15 -9.45 -0.03 -2.44
C LEU A 15 -9.37 -1.50 -2.00
N GLY A 16 -10.50 -2.11 -1.66
CA GLY A 16 -10.56 -3.47 -1.16
C GLY A 16 -10.16 -3.60 0.31
N ARG A 17 -9.77 -4.79 0.70
CA ARG A 17 -9.47 -5.14 2.09
C ARG A 17 -8.01 -4.85 2.43
N ALA A 18 -7.79 -4.27 3.59
CA ALA A 18 -6.46 -4.17 4.19
C ALA A 18 -5.81 -5.55 4.38
N THR A 19 -4.49 -5.63 4.39
CA THR A 19 -3.79 -6.92 4.52
C THR A 19 -2.75 -6.90 5.62
N VAL A 20 -2.46 -8.07 6.17
CA VAL A 20 -1.37 -8.30 7.13
C VAL A 20 -0.60 -9.54 6.70
N THR A 21 0.71 -9.42 6.56
CA THR A 21 1.58 -10.51 6.10
C THR A 21 2.83 -10.57 6.97
N VAL A 22 3.14 -11.74 7.49
CA VAL A 22 4.43 -11.98 8.17
C VAL A 22 5.48 -12.22 7.08
N LEU A 23 6.47 -11.32 7.01
CA LEU A 23 7.55 -11.38 6.01
C LEU A 23 8.73 -12.21 6.49
N ASP A 24 9.03 -12.16 7.79
CA ASP A 24 10.17 -12.86 8.36
C ASP A 24 9.92 -13.20 9.84
N ILE A 25 10.55 -14.27 10.31
CA ILE A 25 10.57 -14.66 11.72
C ILE A 25 12.02 -15.03 12.09
N MET A 26 12.57 -14.32 13.06
CA MET A 26 13.95 -14.47 13.50
C MET A 26 14.01 -14.90 14.96
N ALA A 27 14.60 -16.04 15.22
CA ALA A 27 14.90 -16.50 16.58
C ALA A 27 16.33 -16.14 16.99
N ARG A 28 16.55 -15.85 18.25
CA ARG A 28 17.88 -15.57 18.85
C ARG A 28 18.05 -16.34 20.15
N PRO A 29 19.20 -17.03 20.36
CA PRO A 29 20.23 -17.29 19.36
C PRO A 29 19.69 -18.09 18.18
N GLY A 30 20.34 -17.93 16.99
CA GLY A 30 19.86 -18.53 15.72
C GLY A 30 20.07 -20.05 15.68
N ALA A 31 19.54 -20.66 14.61
CA ALA A 31 19.44 -22.11 14.43
C ALA A 31 20.79 -22.89 14.42
N LEU A 32 21.92 -22.20 14.28
CA LEU A 32 23.26 -22.84 14.30
C LEU A 32 23.82 -23.04 15.72
N THR A 33 23.10 -22.57 16.74
CA THR A 33 23.48 -22.75 18.15
C THR A 33 22.59 -23.83 18.78
N PRO A 34 23.15 -24.81 19.51
CA PRO A 34 22.36 -25.85 20.17
C PRO A 34 21.74 -25.32 21.48
N ILE A 35 21.14 -24.14 21.42
CA ILE A 35 20.53 -23.42 22.53
C ILE A 35 19.10 -23.09 22.17
N VAL A 36 18.17 -23.32 23.10
CA VAL A 36 16.78 -22.92 22.91
C VAL A 36 16.71 -21.39 22.84
N PRO A 37 16.11 -20.81 21.77
CA PRO A 37 15.97 -19.37 21.64
C PRO A 37 15.16 -18.76 22.79
N ASP A 38 15.64 -17.63 23.29
CA ASP A 38 14.95 -16.84 24.32
C ASP A 38 14.23 -15.61 23.78
N ARG A 39 14.46 -15.29 22.50
CA ARG A 39 13.82 -14.18 21.77
C ARG A 39 13.38 -14.61 20.39
N CYS A 40 12.26 -14.04 19.95
CA CYS A 40 11.77 -14.17 18.59
C CYS A 40 11.26 -12.80 18.13
N ALA A 41 11.69 -12.37 16.94
CA ALA A 41 11.16 -11.19 16.27
C ALA A 41 10.46 -11.60 14.99
N ALA A 42 9.34 -10.96 14.66
CA ALA A 42 8.66 -11.11 13.39
C ALA A 42 8.58 -9.76 12.68
N ILE A 43 8.87 -9.74 11.39
CA ILE A 43 8.63 -8.57 10.54
C ILE A 43 7.27 -8.75 9.88
N VAL A 44 6.40 -7.75 10.05
CA VAL A 44 5.03 -7.77 9.53
C VAL A 44 4.84 -6.60 8.57
N ASP A 45 4.38 -6.89 7.35
CA ASP A 45 3.86 -5.88 6.41
C ASP A 45 2.36 -5.73 6.66
N ARG A 46 1.92 -4.52 6.91
CA ARG A 46 0.52 -4.16 7.09
C ARG A 46 0.12 -3.14 6.03
N ARG A 47 -0.60 -3.59 5.00
CA ARG A 47 -1.24 -2.69 4.03
C ARG A 47 -2.50 -2.15 4.65
N PHE A 48 -2.61 -0.83 4.76
CA PHE A 48 -3.67 -0.13 5.46
C PHE A 48 -4.43 0.81 4.53
N LEU A 49 -5.58 1.25 4.99
CA LEU A 49 -6.50 2.10 4.24
C LEU A 49 -6.31 3.58 4.65
N PRO A 50 -6.79 4.54 3.82
CA PRO A 50 -6.60 5.96 4.08
C PRO A 50 -7.10 6.47 5.43
N ASP A 51 -8.12 5.81 5.98
CA ASP A 51 -8.72 6.17 7.28
C ASP A 51 -7.97 5.58 8.49
N GLU A 52 -6.92 4.80 8.25
CA GLU A 52 -6.09 4.22 9.29
C GLU A 52 -4.83 5.05 9.50
N ASP A 53 -4.39 5.18 10.75
CA ASP A 53 -3.14 5.84 11.11
C ASP A 53 -2.18 4.89 11.85
N GLU A 54 -0.91 5.30 11.92
CA GLU A 54 0.15 4.51 12.54
C GLU A 54 -0.15 4.20 14.02
N ALA A 55 -0.67 5.16 14.76
CA ALA A 55 -0.95 5.01 16.18
C ALA A 55 -2.07 3.99 16.44
N GLY A 56 -3.14 4.04 15.64
CA GLY A 56 -4.25 3.10 15.68
C GLY A 56 -3.82 1.68 15.30
N LEU A 57 -2.97 1.54 14.27
CA LEU A 57 -2.44 0.23 13.87
C LEU A 57 -1.58 -0.40 14.97
N LEU A 58 -0.70 0.38 15.60
CA LEU A 58 0.11 -0.11 16.72
C LEU A 58 -0.74 -0.44 17.94
N ALA A 59 -1.80 0.34 18.21
CA ALA A 59 -2.76 0.04 19.28
C ALA A 59 -3.47 -1.30 19.02
N GLY A 60 -3.94 -1.55 17.79
CA GLY A 60 -4.56 -2.82 17.41
C GLY A 60 -3.66 -4.03 17.63
N PHE A 61 -2.36 -3.94 17.34
CA PHE A 61 -1.40 -5.00 17.67
C PHE A 61 -1.24 -5.20 19.18
N ARG A 62 -1.18 -4.11 19.96
CA ARG A 62 -1.09 -4.22 21.43
C ARG A 62 -2.34 -4.88 22.04
N GLU A 63 -3.52 -4.57 21.52
CA GLU A 63 -4.77 -5.23 21.93
C GLU A 63 -4.76 -6.72 21.58
N LEU A 64 -4.27 -7.09 20.38
CA LEU A 64 -4.11 -8.49 20.01
C LEU A 64 -3.17 -9.21 20.99
N PHE A 65 -2.04 -8.61 21.35
CA PHE A 65 -1.10 -9.18 22.30
C PHE A 65 -1.70 -9.35 23.68
N ALA A 66 -2.51 -8.40 24.14
CA ALA A 66 -3.23 -8.50 25.40
C ALA A 66 -4.20 -9.72 25.42
N ARG A 67 -4.99 -9.88 24.35
CA ARG A 67 -5.88 -11.06 24.22
C ARG A 67 -5.13 -12.39 24.17
N ILE A 68 -3.95 -12.42 23.52
CA ILE A 68 -3.11 -13.62 23.52
C ILE A 68 -2.56 -13.90 24.91
N GLN A 69 -2.14 -12.87 25.64
CA GLN A 69 -1.61 -12.99 26.99
C GLN A 69 -2.65 -13.52 28.00
N GLU A 70 -3.93 -13.16 27.84
CA GLU A 70 -5.02 -13.73 28.65
C GLU A 70 -5.10 -15.26 28.52
N LYS A 71 -4.92 -15.78 27.31
CA LYS A 71 -4.93 -17.23 27.03
C LYS A 71 -3.58 -17.90 27.36
N HIS A 72 -2.50 -17.13 27.28
CA HIS A 72 -1.12 -17.59 27.44
C HIS A 72 -0.34 -16.66 28.39
N PRO A 73 -0.46 -16.79 29.70
CA PRO A 73 0.09 -15.83 30.70
C PRO A 73 1.60 -15.57 30.62
N ARG A 74 2.36 -16.49 29.99
CA ARG A 74 3.81 -16.33 29.76
C ARG A 74 4.14 -15.59 28.46
N PHE A 75 3.15 -15.32 27.60
CA PHE A 75 3.34 -14.56 26.37
C PHE A 75 3.71 -13.11 26.69
N LYS A 76 4.76 -12.62 26.06
CA LYS A 76 5.18 -11.22 26.11
C LYS A 76 5.58 -10.83 24.69
N ALA A 77 5.06 -9.72 24.21
CA ALA A 77 5.44 -9.16 22.93
C ALA A 77 5.36 -7.64 22.97
N GLU A 78 6.15 -7.02 22.14
CA GLU A 78 6.16 -5.59 21.88
C GLU A 78 6.06 -5.37 20.38
N VAL A 79 5.56 -4.22 19.96
CA VAL A 79 5.46 -3.81 18.57
C VAL A 79 6.00 -2.41 18.41
N GLU A 80 6.77 -2.22 17.35
CA GLU A 80 7.26 -0.92 16.90
C GLU A 80 7.07 -0.79 15.39
N SER A 81 6.94 0.44 14.90
CA SER A 81 6.92 0.74 13.48
C SER A 81 8.34 0.89 12.98
N LEU A 82 8.72 0.08 12.01
CA LEU A 82 10.04 0.17 11.34
C LEU A 82 10.01 1.16 10.20
N LYS A 83 8.85 1.31 9.55
CA LYS A 83 8.67 2.21 8.42
C LYS A 83 7.19 2.55 8.29
N TRP A 84 6.90 3.84 8.19
CA TRP A 84 5.59 4.35 7.85
C TRP A 84 5.59 4.93 6.44
N PHE A 85 4.58 4.53 5.63
CA PHE A 85 4.40 5.05 4.29
C PHE A 85 2.91 5.33 4.10
N PRO A 86 2.45 6.58 4.22
CA PRO A 86 1.03 6.92 4.26
C PRO A 86 0.28 6.47 3.00
N ALA A 87 -1.00 6.15 3.15
CA ALA A 87 -1.86 5.86 2.01
C ALA A 87 -2.14 7.14 1.20
N MET A 88 -2.33 6.97 -0.10
CA MET A 88 -2.77 8.03 -1.01
C MET A 88 -4.23 7.79 -1.40
N TRP A 89 -5.04 8.80 -1.24
CA TRP A 89 -6.42 8.79 -1.71
C TRP A 89 -6.79 10.14 -2.31
N THR A 90 -7.29 10.11 -3.53
CA THR A 90 -7.84 11.29 -4.21
C THR A 90 -9.26 10.96 -4.65
N PRO A 91 -10.28 11.68 -4.14
CA PRO A 91 -11.67 11.45 -4.50
C PRO A 91 -11.89 11.55 -6.02
N PRO A 92 -12.78 10.72 -6.59
CA PRO A 92 -13.07 10.74 -8.03
C PRO A 92 -13.59 12.08 -8.55
N GLU A 93 -14.16 12.90 -7.67
CA GLU A 93 -14.72 14.22 -7.98
C GLU A 93 -13.66 15.31 -8.14
N GLU A 94 -12.43 15.04 -7.74
CA GLU A 94 -11.34 16.02 -7.84
C GLU A 94 -11.07 16.39 -9.31
N PRO A 95 -10.80 17.69 -9.58
CA PRO A 95 -10.57 18.16 -10.95
C PRO A 95 -9.45 17.42 -11.67
N ILE A 96 -8.38 17.06 -10.98
CA ILE A 96 -7.24 16.33 -11.55
C ILE A 96 -7.64 14.93 -12.04
N VAL A 97 -8.57 14.25 -11.34
CA VAL A 97 -9.07 12.93 -11.75
C VAL A 97 -9.85 13.05 -13.07
N ARG A 98 -10.77 14.02 -13.14
CA ARG A 98 -11.54 14.27 -14.39
C ARG A 98 -10.64 14.69 -15.54
N ALA A 99 -9.69 15.57 -15.28
CA ALA A 99 -8.74 16.01 -16.30
C ALA A 99 -7.89 14.85 -16.86
N MET A 100 -7.46 13.94 -15.97
CA MET A 100 -6.71 12.74 -16.37
C MET A 100 -7.54 11.83 -17.28
N PHE A 101 -8.81 11.58 -16.96
CA PHE A 101 -9.68 10.77 -17.82
C PHE A 101 -9.92 11.42 -19.18
N GLN A 102 -10.14 12.74 -19.23
CA GLN A 102 -10.29 13.49 -20.49
C GLN A 102 -9.01 13.46 -21.34
N ALA A 103 -7.84 13.65 -20.72
CA ALA A 103 -6.57 13.57 -21.42
C ALA A 103 -6.33 12.15 -21.98
N ARG A 104 -6.66 11.13 -21.20
CA ARG A 104 -6.58 9.73 -21.64
C ARG A 104 -7.51 9.44 -22.82
N GLU A 105 -8.76 9.87 -22.75
CA GLU A 105 -9.73 9.70 -23.82
C GLU A 105 -9.29 10.42 -25.11
N ARG A 106 -8.74 11.63 -25.00
CA ARG A 106 -8.20 12.40 -26.13
C ARG A 106 -7.07 11.65 -26.85
N VAL A 107 -6.21 10.95 -26.11
CA VAL A 107 -5.02 10.28 -26.67
C VAL A 107 -5.30 8.86 -27.13
N LEU A 108 -6.06 8.10 -26.34
CA LEU A 108 -6.28 6.66 -26.52
C LEU A 108 -7.67 6.34 -27.13
N GLY A 109 -8.57 7.32 -27.25
CA GLY A 109 -9.95 7.09 -27.64
C GLY A 109 -10.82 6.44 -26.56
N THR A 110 -10.30 6.26 -25.34
CA THR A 110 -11.01 5.72 -24.19
C THR A 110 -10.50 6.31 -22.88
N ALA A 111 -11.42 6.74 -22.03
CA ALA A 111 -11.08 7.25 -20.70
C ALA A 111 -10.54 6.14 -19.78
N GLY A 112 -10.97 4.89 -19.98
CA GLY A 112 -10.69 3.80 -19.07
C GLY A 112 -11.49 3.90 -17.76
N SER A 113 -10.99 3.24 -16.72
CA SER A 113 -11.57 3.28 -15.37
C SER A 113 -10.49 3.56 -14.32
N PRO A 114 -10.86 4.15 -13.17
CA PRO A 114 -9.92 4.32 -12.08
C PRO A 114 -9.49 2.96 -11.53
N GLY A 115 -8.26 2.88 -11.05
CA GLY A 115 -7.71 1.72 -10.37
C GLY A 115 -7.06 2.09 -9.04
N ALA A 116 -6.67 1.09 -8.29
CA ALA A 116 -5.90 1.25 -7.07
C ALA A 116 -4.58 0.51 -7.20
N TRP A 117 -3.48 1.18 -6.86
CA TRP A 117 -2.17 0.55 -6.77
C TRP A 117 -1.92 0.00 -5.37
N TYR A 118 -1.38 -1.21 -5.31
CA TYR A 118 -1.05 -1.88 -4.05
C TYR A 118 0.41 -1.68 -3.62
N PHE A 119 1.09 -0.69 -4.19
CA PHE A 119 2.47 -0.32 -3.89
C PHE A 119 2.57 1.18 -3.56
N GLY A 120 3.62 1.53 -2.81
CA GLY A 120 3.87 2.92 -2.45
C GLY A 120 4.44 3.73 -3.62
N VAL A 121 4.02 4.97 -3.73
CA VAL A 121 4.52 5.97 -4.70
C VAL A 121 4.78 7.29 -4.01
N ASP A 122 5.71 8.09 -4.51
CA ASP A 122 6.04 9.40 -3.93
C ASP A 122 4.87 10.40 -3.92
N GLY A 123 3.90 10.18 -4.81
CA GLY A 123 2.63 10.93 -4.83
C GLY A 123 1.88 10.93 -3.50
N THR A 124 2.13 9.93 -2.63
CA THR A 124 1.54 9.88 -1.30
C THR A 124 1.94 11.09 -0.45
N PHE A 125 3.21 11.53 -0.52
CA PHE A 125 3.69 12.70 0.24
C PHE A 125 3.13 14.01 -0.30
N ILE A 126 2.91 14.10 -1.61
CA ILE A 126 2.26 15.25 -2.24
C ILE A 126 0.78 15.31 -1.81
N ASN A 127 0.12 14.16 -1.80
CA ASN A 127 -1.27 14.03 -1.35
C ASN A 127 -1.43 14.38 0.14
N GLN A 128 -0.49 13.95 1.00
CA GLN A 128 -0.44 14.32 2.42
C GLN A 128 -0.23 15.82 2.65
N ALA A 129 0.40 16.52 1.71
CA ALA A 129 0.51 17.98 1.74
C ALA A 129 -0.78 18.72 1.30
N GLY A 130 -1.88 17.98 1.08
CA GLY A 130 -3.18 18.52 0.68
C GLY A 130 -3.29 18.81 -0.82
N ILE A 131 -2.40 18.27 -1.64
CA ILE A 131 -2.42 18.42 -3.10
C ILE A 131 -3.05 17.16 -3.71
N PRO A 132 -4.24 17.25 -4.32
CA PRO A 132 -4.87 16.13 -4.98
C PRO A 132 -3.94 15.50 -6.03
N THR A 133 -3.67 14.20 -5.90
CA THR A 133 -2.66 13.51 -6.69
C THR A 133 -3.25 12.23 -7.28
N VAL A 134 -2.98 11.99 -8.55
CA VAL A 134 -3.34 10.74 -9.24
C VAL A 134 -2.10 10.13 -9.89
N GLY A 135 -2.09 8.80 -9.97
CA GLY A 135 -1.04 8.07 -10.66
C GLY A 135 -1.45 7.72 -12.09
N LEU A 136 -0.51 7.88 -13.01
CA LEU A 136 -0.57 7.33 -14.37
C LEU A 136 0.82 6.83 -14.72
N GLY A 137 0.89 5.62 -15.25
CA GLY A 137 2.13 5.07 -15.77
C GLY A 137 1.86 4.05 -16.86
N PRO A 138 2.86 3.76 -17.70
CA PRO A 138 2.81 2.65 -18.64
C PRO A 138 3.13 1.34 -17.92
N GLY A 139 2.73 0.20 -18.52
CA GLY A 139 3.00 -1.14 -18.00
C GLY A 139 1.84 -1.76 -17.23
N ASN A 140 2.01 -3.03 -16.94
CA ASN A 140 1.06 -3.79 -16.15
C ASN A 140 1.58 -3.93 -14.71
N GLU A 141 0.91 -3.30 -13.74
CA GLU A 141 1.31 -3.31 -12.33
C GLU A 141 1.39 -4.72 -11.70
N TYR A 142 0.67 -5.70 -12.25
CA TYR A 142 0.73 -7.09 -11.77
C TYR A 142 2.02 -7.81 -12.18
N LEU A 143 2.79 -7.25 -13.10
CA LEU A 143 4.10 -7.76 -13.49
C LEU A 143 5.25 -7.12 -12.69
N ALA A 144 4.97 -6.03 -11.98
CA ALA A 144 5.96 -5.35 -11.16
C ALA A 144 6.61 -6.30 -10.15
N HIS A 145 7.93 -6.21 -9.98
CA HIS A 145 8.73 -7.07 -9.10
C HIS A 145 8.74 -8.56 -9.49
N THR A 146 8.40 -8.90 -10.73
CA THR A 146 8.51 -10.27 -11.26
C THR A 146 9.60 -10.35 -12.33
N PRO A 147 10.08 -11.59 -12.66
CA PRO A 147 11.01 -11.77 -13.79
C PRO A 147 10.44 -11.36 -15.16
N ASN A 148 9.13 -11.18 -15.24
CA ASN A 148 8.41 -10.78 -16.46
C ASN A 148 8.00 -9.30 -16.45
N ASP A 149 8.62 -8.49 -15.60
CA ASP A 149 8.36 -7.05 -15.53
C ASP A 149 8.87 -6.37 -16.80
N VAL A 150 7.93 -6.01 -17.67
CA VAL A 150 8.17 -5.40 -18.96
C VAL A 150 7.16 -4.29 -19.22
N THR A 151 7.59 -3.27 -19.95
CA THR A 151 6.72 -2.17 -20.38
C THR A 151 6.79 -2.03 -21.89
N PRO A 152 5.67 -2.14 -22.62
CA PRO A 152 5.65 -1.88 -24.07
C PRO A 152 6.06 -0.45 -24.40
N VAL A 153 6.93 -0.28 -25.40
CA VAL A 153 7.41 1.05 -25.82
C VAL A 153 6.25 1.97 -26.23
N GLN A 154 5.21 1.41 -26.84
CA GLN A 154 4.02 2.18 -27.23
C GLN A 154 3.32 2.79 -26.01
N GLU A 155 3.20 2.06 -24.92
CA GLU A 155 2.57 2.57 -23.70
C GLU A 155 3.38 3.70 -23.04
N ILE A 156 4.73 3.66 -23.14
CA ILE A 156 5.59 4.78 -22.72
C ILE A 156 5.30 6.03 -23.55
N GLN A 157 5.17 5.89 -24.86
CA GLN A 157 4.84 7.00 -25.75
C GLN A 157 3.44 7.55 -25.48
N ASP A 158 2.48 6.68 -25.25
CA ASP A 158 1.09 7.07 -24.96
C ASP A 158 0.99 7.77 -23.61
N ALA A 159 1.69 7.29 -22.58
CA ALA A 159 1.77 7.98 -21.31
C ALA A 159 2.34 9.40 -21.45
N ALA A 160 3.41 9.57 -22.23
CA ALA A 160 4.00 10.90 -22.50
C ALA A 160 3.00 11.84 -23.19
N ARG A 161 2.23 11.33 -24.17
CA ARG A 161 1.18 12.11 -24.86
C ARG A 161 0.03 12.48 -23.92
N ILE A 162 -0.36 11.56 -23.02
CA ILE A 162 -1.40 11.84 -22.02
C ILE A 162 -0.94 12.92 -21.04
N TYR A 163 0.30 12.88 -20.57
CA TYR A 163 0.85 13.93 -19.72
C TYR A 163 0.88 15.29 -20.43
N LEU A 164 1.28 15.33 -21.70
CA LEU A 164 1.26 16.56 -22.48
C LEU A 164 -0.16 17.13 -22.61
N ALA A 165 -1.13 16.27 -22.96
CA ALA A 165 -2.54 16.67 -23.08
C ALA A 165 -3.10 17.18 -21.74
N LEU A 166 -2.71 16.57 -20.62
CA LEU A 166 -3.11 16.98 -19.30
C LEU A 166 -2.53 18.37 -18.93
N ILE A 167 -1.24 18.60 -19.20
CA ILE A 167 -0.58 19.88 -18.97
C ILE A 167 -1.23 20.99 -19.80
N GLU A 168 -1.47 20.76 -21.08
CA GLU A 168 -2.19 21.71 -21.94
C GLU A 168 -3.58 22.06 -21.40
N GLN A 169 -4.29 21.08 -20.84
CA GLN A 169 -5.63 21.28 -20.30
C GLN A 169 -5.64 22.05 -18.98
N LEU A 170 -4.64 21.86 -18.13
CA LEU A 170 -4.60 22.46 -16.80
C LEU A 170 -3.84 23.78 -16.73
N CYS A 171 -2.89 24.00 -17.63
CA CYS A 171 -1.99 25.15 -17.61
C CYS A 171 -2.12 26.06 -18.86
N GLY A 172 -2.88 25.65 -19.87
CA GLY A 172 -3.21 26.45 -21.07
C GLY A 172 -4.55 27.14 -20.90
#